data_b307007f9ed60fa3f22b9e113e34476a
#
_entry.id   b307007f9ed60fa3f22b9e113e34476a
#
_cell.length_a   1.000
_cell.length_b   1.000
_cell.length_c   1.000
_cell.angle_alpha   90.00
_cell.angle_beta   90.00
_cell.angle_gamma   90.00
#
_symmetry.space_group_name_H-M   'P 1'
#
loop_
_entity.id
_entity.type
_entity.pdbx_description
1 polymer ?
#
loop_
_entity_poly.entity_id
_entity_poly.type
_entity_poly.pdbx_seq_one_letter_code
_entity_poly.pdbx_strand_id
1 'polypeptide(L)'
;MDYGDSVQKVLLRKIRKAEQDLIQLKLDYCRFVFGLTHRAKVLAGGITYVVRSVDVDTMANTDDGGFTQPEITGTRADEQDHAEPVALG
;
A
#
# COMPACT_ATOMS: atom_id res chain seq x y z
N MET A 1 0.60 39.74 -6.76
CA MET A 1 0.64 38.39 -6.21
C MET A 1 0.97 38.47 -4.73
N ASP A 2 0.18 37.82 -3.94
CA ASP A 2 0.37 37.84 -2.50
C ASP A 2 1.52 36.91 -2.10
N TYR A 3 2.35 37.36 -1.19
CA TYR A 3 3.45 36.56 -0.63
C TYR A 3 2.91 35.28 0.03
N GLY A 4 1.78 35.40 0.73
CA GLY A 4 1.14 34.28 1.38
C GLY A 4 0.72 33.18 0.40
N ASP A 5 0.24 33.53 -0.79
CA ASP A 5 -0.12 32.58 -1.82
C ASP A 5 1.08 31.79 -2.32
N SER A 6 2.23 32.45 -2.49
CA SER A 6 3.46 31.79 -2.94
C SER A 6 3.95 30.79 -1.91
N VAL A 7 3.93 31.16 -0.63
CA VAL A 7 4.32 30.27 0.47
C VAL A 7 3.36 29.07 0.56
N GLN A 8 2.07 29.32 0.43
CA GLN A 8 1.06 28.26 0.45
C GLN A 8 1.31 27.23 -0.64
N LYS A 9 1.59 27.66 -1.87
CA LYS A 9 1.86 26.76 -2.98
C LYS A 9 3.11 25.91 -2.75
N VAL A 10 4.17 26.51 -2.20
CA VAL A 10 5.39 25.77 -1.88
C VAL A 10 5.13 24.71 -0.81
N LEU A 11 4.39 25.07 0.24
CA LEU A 11 4.06 24.14 1.31
C LEU A 11 3.20 22.98 0.82
N LEU A 12 2.23 23.26 -0.05
CA LEU A 12 1.38 22.20 -0.63
C LEU A 12 2.20 21.22 -1.47
N ARG A 13 3.16 21.69 -2.24
CA ARG A 13 4.05 20.81 -3.00
C ARG A 13 4.87 19.92 -2.08
N LYS A 14 5.42 20.48 -1.01
CA LYS A 14 6.22 19.73 -0.04
C LYS A 14 5.38 18.68 0.69
N ILE A 15 4.16 19.04 1.06
CA ILE A 15 3.23 18.09 1.70
C ILE A 15 2.92 16.93 0.76
N ARG A 16 2.59 17.21 -0.50
CA ARG A 16 2.28 16.16 -1.47
C ARG A 16 3.46 15.25 -1.70
N LYS A 17 4.67 15.81 -1.81
CA LYS A 17 5.87 14.99 -1.96
C LYS A 17 6.11 14.12 -0.73
N ALA A 18 5.95 14.67 0.46
CA ALA A 18 6.12 13.92 1.71
C ALA A 18 5.08 12.79 1.81
N GLU A 19 3.84 13.03 1.40
CA GLU A 19 2.80 12.00 1.38
C GLU A 19 3.16 10.87 0.42
N GLN A 20 3.66 11.19 -0.77
CA GLN A 20 4.09 10.20 -1.74
C GLN A 20 5.30 9.41 -1.23
N ASP A 21 6.26 10.08 -0.62
CA ASP A 21 7.43 9.43 -0.03
C ASP A 21 7.02 8.49 1.10
N LEU A 22 6.03 8.90 1.91
CA LEU A 22 5.52 8.06 2.99
C LEU A 22 4.84 6.80 2.44
N ILE A 23 4.04 6.93 1.39
CA ILE A 23 3.39 5.79 0.73
C ILE A 23 4.46 4.82 0.20
N GLN A 24 5.49 5.34 -0.45
CA GLN A 24 6.58 4.51 -0.98
C GLN A 24 7.33 3.79 0.13
N LEU A 25 7.61 4.48 1.24
CA LEU A 25 8.27 3.87 2.38
C LEU A 25 7.43 2.78 3.02
N LYS A 26 6.12 2.97 3.12
CA LYS A 26 5.21 1.95 3.63
C LYS A 26 5.14 0.74 2.71
N LEU A 27 5.15 0.96 1.39
CA LEU A 27 5.20 -0.15 0.41
C LEU A 27 6.51 -0.93 0.53
N ASP A 28 7.63 -0.24 0.71
CA ASP A 28 8.92 -0.89 0.92
C ASP A 28 8.93 -1.69 2.23
N TYR A 29 8.34 -1.16 3.28
CA TYR A 29 8.17 -1.87 4.55
C TYR A 29 7.38 -3.16 4.35
N CYS A 30 6.27 -3.10 3.61
CA CYS A 30 5.46 -4.28 3.32
C CYS A 30 6.23 -5.32 2.52
N ARG A 31 7.07 -4.87 1.59
CA ARG A 31 7.89 -5.76 0.78
C ARG A 31 8.90 -6.53 1.62
N PHE A 32 9.59 -5.84 2.54
CA PHE A 32 10.65 -6.46 3.32
C PHE A 32 10.14 -7.18 4.55
N VAL A 33 9.10 -6.67 5.20
CA VAL A 33 8.62 -7.24 6.46
C VAL A 33 7.54 -8.30 6.23
N PHE A 34 6.61 -8.03 5.31
CA PHE A 34 5.49 -8.94 5.04
C PHE A 34 5.65 -9.76 3.77
N GLY A 35 6.72 -9.53 3.00
CA GLY A 35 6.94 -10.26 1.75
C GLY A 35 5.98 -9.89 0.63
N LEU A 36 5.34 -8.73 0.70
CA LEU A 36 4.36 -8.27 -0.28
C LEU A 36 5.06 -7.57 -1.45
N THR A 37 5.79 -8.35 -2.23
CA THR A 37 6.44 -7.84 -3.45
C THR A 37 5.45 -7.78 -4.60
N HIS A 38 5.89 -7.18 -5.72
CA HIS A 38 5.08 -7.15 -6.94
C HIS A 38 4.69 -8.56 -7.36
N ARG A 39 3.39 -8.79 -7.55
CA ARG A 39 2.82 -10.09 -7.89
C ARG A 39 3.08 -11.17 -6.83
N ALA A 40 3.17 -10.78 -5.58
CA ALA A 40 3.29 -11.73 -4.48
C ALA A 40 2.09 -12.70 -4.50
N LYS A 41 2.35 -13.96 -4.18
CA LYS A 41 1.31 -14.98 -4.08
C LYS A 41 0.97 -15.23 -2.63
N VAL A 42 -0.32 -15.31 -2.33
CA VAL A 42 -0.84 -15.55 -0.99
C VAL A 42 -1.76 -16.74 -1.03
N LEU A 43 -1.58 -17.65 -0.07
CA LEU A 43 -2.47 -18.80 0.09
C LEU A 43 -3.54 -18.45 1.12
N ALA A 44 -4.80 -18.50 0.71
CA ALA A 44 -5.93 -18.22 1.60
C ALA A 44 -7.03 -19.25 1.34
N GLY A 45 -7.44 -19.96 2.40
CA GLY A 45 -8.50 -20.96 2.28
C GLY A 45 -8.21 -22.10 1.29
N GLY A 46 -6.92 -22.44 1.11
CA GLY A 46 -6.51 -23.46 0.15
C GLY A 46 -6.41 -22.98 -1.30
N ILE A 47 -6.64 -21.69 -1.53
CA ILE A 47 -6.59 -21.09 -2.88
C ILE A 47 -5.43 -20.12 -2.93
N THR A 48 -4.64 -20.17 -4.01
CA THR A 48 -3.55 -19.22 -4.24
C THR A 48 -4.07 -17.99 -4.96
N TYR A 49 -3.76 -16.82 -4.40
CA TYR A 49 -4.12 -15.53 -4.98
C TYR A 49 -2.86 -14.75 -5.34
N VAL A 50 -2.95 -13.95 -6.39
CA VAL A 50 -1.90 -12.98 -6.76
C VAL A 50 -2.31 -11.62 -6.22
N VAL A 51 -1.45 -11.00 -5.42
CA VAL A 51 -1.73 -9.68 -4.85
C VAL A 51 -1.77 -8.64 -5.95
N ARG A 52 -2.86 -7.88 -6.01
CA ARG A 52 -3.07 -6.82 -7.01
C ARG A 52 -2.93 -5.44 -6.44
N SER A 53 -3.34 -5.24 -5.19
CA SER A 53 -3.20 -3.94 -4.55
C SER A 53 -2.93 -4.11 -3.05
N VAL A 54 -2.24 -3.14 -2.50
CA VAL A 54 -1.91 -3.06 -1.08
C VAL A 54 -2.37 -1.68 -0.61
N ASP A 55 -3.27 -1.64 0.36
CA ASP A 55 -3.77 -0.38 0.89
C ASP A 55 -2.98 0.01 2.14
N VAL A 56 -1.95 0.82 1.93
CA VAL A 56 -1.06 1.24 3.02
C VAL A 56 -1.75 2.16 4.02
N ASP A 57 -2.87 2.75 3.67
CA ASP A 57 -3.63 3.61 4.59
C ASP A 57 -4.30 2.81 5.70
N THR A 58 -4.45 1.50 5.54
CA THR A 58 -5.01 0.62 6.57
C THR A 58 -3.97 0.16 7.59
N MET A 59 -2.70 0.44 7.36
CA MET A 59 -1.63 0.11 8.29
C MET A 59 -1.71 1.01 9.52
N ALA A 60 -1.59 0.41 10.70
CA ALA A 60 -1.59 1.13 11.97
C ALA A 60 -0.28 0.89 12.70
N ASN A 61 0.12 1.86 13.50
CA ASN A 61 1.32 1.72 14.34
C ASN A 61 1.08 0.67 15.42
N THR A 62 2.09 -0.15 15.66
CA THR A 62 2.09 -1.12 16.76
C THR A 62 2.89 -0.57 17.95
N ASP A 63 2.71 -1.17 19.13
CA ASP A 63 3.38 -0.72 20.35
C ASP A 63 4.90 -0.91 20.29
N ASP A 64 5.38 -1.81 19.45
CA ASP A 64 6.81 -2.08 19.28
C ASP A 64 7.48 -1.20 18.22
N GLY A 65 6.77 -0.20 17.71
CA GLY A 65 7.31 0.75 16.74
C GLY A 65 7.19 0.31 15.29
N GLY A 66 6.45 -0.76 15.02
CA GLY A 66 6.21 -1.25 13.66
C GLY A 66 4.84 -0.84 13.13
N PHE A 67 4.37 -1.60 12.13
CA PHE A 67 3.06 -1.42 11.51
C PHE A 67 2.33 -2.75 11.43
N THR A 68 0.99 -2.67 11.49
CA THR A 68 0.15 -3.83 11.19
C THR A 68 0.18 -4.12 9.69
N GLN A 69 -0.21 -5.34 9.31
CA GLN A 69 -0.35 -5.68 7.89
C GLN A 69 -1.41 -4.81 7.23
N PRO A 70 -1.16 -4.34 5.99
CA PRO A 70 -2.17 -3.59 5.24
C PRO A 70 -3.27 -4.54 4.74
N GLU A 71 -4.41 -3.96 4.42
CA GLU A 71 -5.41 -4.69 3.65
C GLU A 71 -4.89 -4.87 2.23
N ILE A 72 -5.06 -6.08 1.70
CA ILE A 72 -4.63 -6.41 0.36
C ILE A 72 -5.80 -6.97 -0.43
N THR A 73 -5.77 -6.76 -1.73
CA THR A 73 -6.68 -7.40 -2.66
C THR A 73 -5.88 -8.22 -3.65
N GLY A 74 -6.49 -9.29 -4.12
CA GLY A 74 -5.84 -10.16 -5.09
C GLY A 74 -6.84 -10.87 -5.96
N THR A 75 -6.33 -11.52 -7.00
CA THR A 75 -7.11 -12.35 -7.89
C THR A 75 -6.60 -13.78 -7.82
N ARG A 76 -7.46 -14.75 -8.09
CA ARG A 76 -7.06 -16.16 -8.12
C ARG A 76 -5.98 -16.36 -9.19
N ALA A 77 -4.93 -17.07 -8.82
CA ALA A 77 -3.80 -17.29 -9.73
C ALA A 77 -4.19 -18.07 -10.99
N ASP A 78 -5.21 -18.92 -10.89
CA ASP A 78 -5.69 -19.74 -12.01
C ASP A 78 -6.73 -19.04 -12.89
N GLU A 79 -7.19 -17.85 -12.51
CA GLU A 79 -8.25 -17.12 -13.21
C GLU A 79 -7.85 -15.65 -13.46
N GLN A 80 -6.60 -15.39 -13.77
CA GLN A 80 -6.06 -14.03 -13.84
C GLN A 80 -6.78 -13.11 -14.83
N ASP A 81 -7.24 -13.66 -15.95
CA ASP A 81 -7.80 -12.84 -17.02
C ASP A 81 -9.24 -12.41 -16.77
N HIS A 82 -9.96 -13.13 -15.93
CA HIS A 82 -11.40 -12.92 -15.70
C HIS A 82 -11.78 -12.79 -14.24
N ALA A 83 -10.84 -12.93 -13.32
CA ALA A 83 -11.14 -12.92 -11.91
C ALA A 83 -11.32 -11.50 -11.39
N GLU A 84 -12.34 -11.32 -10.56
CA GLU A 84 -12.54 -10.07 -9.83
C GLU A 84 -11.60 -10.01 -8.62
N PRO A 85 -11.07 -8.82 -8.26
CA PRO A 85 -10.26 -8.70 -7.06
C PRO A 85 -11.06 -9.03 -5.81
N VAL A 86 -10.42 -9.75 -4.90
CA VAL A 86 -11.03 -10.19 -3.64
C VAL A 86 -10.19 -9.64 -2.49
N ALA A 87 -10.86 -9.18 -1.43
CA ALA A 87 -10.17 -8.74 -0.23
C ALA A 87 -9.56 -9.95 0.48
N LEU A 88 -8.26 -9.88 0.77
CA LEU A 88 -7.51 -11.00 1.34
C LEU A 88 -7.14 -10.80 2.81
N GLY A 89 -7.49 -9.66 3.38
CA GLY A 89 -7.13 -9.49 4.77
C GLY A 89 -7.47 -8.18 5.39
#